data_f5fb519cec811e26e8b42b9b0951e13d
#
_entry.id   f5fb519cec811e26e8b42b9b0951e13d
#
_cell.length_a   1.000
_cell.length_b   1.000
_cell.length_c   1.000
_cell.angle_alpha   90.00
_cell.angle_beta   90.00
_cell.angle_gamma   90.00
#
_symmetry.space_group_name_H-M   'P 1'
#
loop_
_entity.id
_entity.type
_entity.pdbx_description
1 polymer ?
#
loop_
_entity_poly.entity_id
_entity_poly.type
_entity_poly.pdbx_seq_one_letter_code
_entity_poly.pdbx_strand_id
1 'polypeptide(L)'
;MQRRSFLKAGLLGGLALVAGGAVYRQLRPPVAERFALDGQGRLMLAALVPAITGLTPARPELEAGIERVAGAIAALPLRVQQEISDLFGLLAMAPTRRLLAGVPPWQEATPEQVAAFLQGWRTHRTEMLQTAYHGLHDLVLGAWYADPASWAAIGFPGPMKELSA
;
A
#
# COMPACT_ATOMS: atom_id res chain seq x y z
N MET A 1 10.93 6.56 36.93
CA MET A 1 11.53 7.62 36.07
C MET A 1 11.38 7.37 34.57
N GLN A 2 10.58 6.38 34.10
CA GLN A 2 10.49 5.98 32.68
C GLN A 2 9.37 6.65 31.87
N ARG A 3 8.33 7.22 32.51
CA ARG A 3 7.18 7.81 31.79
C ARG A 3 7.52 9.09 30.99
N ARG A 4 8.45 9.91 31.48
CA ARG A 4 8.87 11.15 30.81
C ARG A 4 9.73 10.88 29.55
N SER A 5 10.52 9.83 29.56
CA SER A 5 11.34 9.42 28.41
C SER A 5 10.48 8.84 27.30
N PHE A 6 9.42 8.10 27.65
CA PHE A 6 8.47 7.53 26.69
C PHE A 6 7.62 8.60 25.99
N LEU A 7 7.18 9.61 26.75
CA LEU A 7 6.47 10.78 26.19
C LEU A 7 7.36 11.60 25.24
N LYS A 8 8.65 11.78 25.60
CA LYS A 8 9.61 12.48 24.73
C LYS A 8 9.91 11.70 23.45
N ALA A 9 10.05 10.37 23.52
CA ALA A 9 10.26 9.53 22.35
C ALA A 9 9.03 9.50 21.42
N GLY A 10 7.82 9.44 21.98
CA GLY A 10 6.58 9.52 21.22
C GLY A 10 6.37 10.90 20.56
N LEU A 11 6.69 11.97 21.28
CA LEU A 11 6.59 13.34 20.74
C LEU A 11 7.63 13.59 19.64
N LEU A 12 8.86 13.11 19.82
CA LEU A 12 9.93 13.23 18.82
C LEU A 12 9.65 12.36 17.59
N GLY A 13 9.09 11.16 17.77
CA GLY A 13 8.66 10.31 16.67
C GLY A 13 7.50 10.91 15.88
N GLY A 14 6.49 11.47 16.55
CA GLY A 14 5.37 12.18 15.92
C GLY A 14 5.82 13.43 15.18
N LEU A 15 6.70 14.25 15.80
CA LEU A 15 7.30 15.42 15.15
C LEU A 15 8.18 15.06 13.95
N ALA A 16 8.92 13.96 14.01
CA ALA A 16 9.74 13.48 12.88
C ALA A 16 8.87 13.02 11.70
N LEU A 17 7.72 12.40 11.96
CA LEU A 17 6.77 12.00 10.91
C LEU A 17 6.07 13.21 10.28
N VAL A 18 5.66 14.19 11.10
CA VAL A 18 5.04 15.43 10.61
C VAL A 18 6.07 16.30 9.88
N ALA A 19 7.27 16.46 10.44
CA ALA A 19 8.36 17.20 9.79
C ALA A 19 8.85 16.46 8.52
N GLY A 20 8.99 15.14 8.57
CA GLY A 20 9.33 14.32 7.41
C GLY A 20 8.29 14.42 6.29
N GLY A 21 7.01 14.42 6.63
CA GLY A 21 5.92 14.64 5.68
C GLY A 21 5.91 16.05 5.10
N ALA A 22 6.17 17.08 5.92
CA ALA A 22 6.24 18.46 5.45
C ALA A 22 7.46 18.70 4.55
N VAL A 23 8.63 18.18 4.94
CA VAL A 23 9.85 18.24 4.12
C VAL A 23 9.67 17.44 2.82
N TYR A 24 9.04 16.27 2.89
CA TYR A 24 8.72 15.48 1.71
C TYR A 24 7.82 16.26 0.74
N ARG A 25 6.77 16.94 1.26
CA ARG A 25 5.89 17.78 0.44
C ARG A 25 6.63 18.98 -0.19
N GLN A 26 7.61 19.56 0.50
CA GLN A 26 8.41 20.66 -0.05
C GLN A 26 9.45 20.19 -1.08
N LEU A 27 9.97 18.99 -0.95
CA LEU A 27 10.96 18.41 -1.87
C LEU A 27 10.32 17.73 -3.08
N ARG A 28 9.00 17.51 -3.04
CA ARG A 28 8.28 16.92 -4.16
C ARG A 28 8.03 17.98 -5.24
N PRO A 29 8.30 17.69 -6.52
CA PRO A 29 7.82 18.55 -7.62
C PRO A 29 6.29 18.65 -7.53
N PRO A 30 5.69 19.77 -8.01
CA PRO A 30 4.25 19.95 -7.95
C PRO A 30 3.55 18.69 -8.46
N VAL A 31 2.76 18.08 -7.58
CA VAL A 31 2.14 16.78 -7.79
C VAL A 31 1.30 16.84 -9.05
N ALA A 32 1.52 15.89 -9.96
CA ALA A 32 0.54 15.64 -11.00
C ALA A 32 -0.85 15.59 -10.34
N GLU A 33 -1.83 16.33 -10.86
CA GLU A 33 -3.18 16.41 -10.30
C GLU A 33 -3.85 15.03 -10.19
N ARG A 34 -3.29 14.01 -10.84
CA ARG A 34 -3.78 12.63 -10.88
C ARG A 34 -2.67 11.65 -10.53
N PHE A 35 -3.10 10.53 -9.93
CA PHE A 35 -2.20 9.41 -9.64
C PHE A 35 -1.57 8.89 -10.94
N ALA A 36 -0.25 8.74 -10.93
CA ALA A 36 0.53 8.08 -11.98
C ALA A 36 1.42 7.02 -11.34
N LEU A 37 1.28 5.77 -11.78
CA LEU A 37 2.10 4.67 -11.29
C LEU A 37 3.49 4.75 -11.91
N ASP A 38 4.49 5.07 -11.08
CA ASP A 38 5.89 5.09 -11.46
C ASP A 38 6.56 3.71 -11.31
N GLY A 39 7.83 3.62 -11.69
CA GLY A 39 8.59 2.38 -11.60
C GLY A 39 8.74 1.86 -10.16
N GLN A 40 8.86 2.72 -9.17
CA GLN A 40 8.96 2.32 -7.76
C GLN A 40 7.62 1.83 -7.22
N GLY A 41 6.52 2.48 -7.59
CA GLY A 41 5.18 2.03 -7.27
C GLY A 41 4.87 0.64 -7.88
N ARG A 42 5.33 0.38 -9.12
CA ARG A 42 5.23 -0.96 -9.74
C ARG A 42 5.95 -2.04 -8.94
N LEU A 43 7.19 -1.77 -8.56
CA LEU A 43 8.00 -2.71 -7.77
C LEU A 43 7.36 -2.97 -6.40
N MET A 44 6.81 -1.93 -5.78
CA MET A 44 6.09 -2.05 -4.53
C MET A 44 4.82 -2.89 -4.69
N LEU A 45 3.98 -2.62 -5.69
CA LEU A 45 2.77 -3.40 -5.95
C LEU A 45 3.10 -4.85 -6.32
N ALA A 46 4.20 -5.08 -7.06
CA ALA A 46 4.67 -6.44 -7.36
C ALA A 46 5.01 -7.26 -6.11
N ALA A 47 5.49 -6.59 -5.04
CA ALA A 47 5.74 -7.23 -3.75
C ALA A 47 4.47 -7.33 -2.88
N LEU A 48 3.58 -6.32 -2.93
CA LEU A 48 2.37 -6.27 -2.10
C LEU A 48 1.27 -7.22 -2.58
N VAL A 49 1.05 -7.33 -3.89
CA VAL A 49 -0.04 -8.15 -4.46
C VAL A 49 0.05 -9.61 -4.01
N PRO A 50 1.18 -10.32 -4.16
CA PRO A 50 1.29 -11.69 -3.67
C PRO A 50 1.10 -11.81 -2.16
N ALA A 51 1.66 -10.88 -1.39
CA ALA A 51 1.58 -10.90 0.08
C ALA A 51 0.14 -10.65 0.59
N ILE A 52 -0.65 -9.84 -0.11
CA ILE A 52 -2.04 -9.54 0.27
C ILE A 52 -3.00 -10.62 -0.21
N THR A 53 -2.83 -11.11 -1.45
CA THR A 53 -3.72 -12.12 -2.02
C THR A 53 -3.42 -13.53 -1.51
N GLY A 54 -2.21 -13.77 -1.01
CA GLY A 54 -1.71 -15.12 -0.67
C GLY A 54 -1.46 -16.00 -1.91
N LEU A 55 -1.47 -15.42 -3.11
CA LEU A 55 -1.28 -16.13 -4.37
C LEU A 55 0.13 -15.91 -4.91
N THR A 56 0.56 -16.82 -5.79
CA THR A 56 1.81 -16.69 -6.54
C THR A 56 1.47 -16.58 -8.02
N PRO A 57 0.95 -15.41 -8.50
CA PRO A 57 0.52 -15.27 -9.86
C PRO A 57 1.69 -15.36 -10.84
N ALA A 58 1.43 -15.87 -12.03
CA ALA A 58 2.38 -15.78 -13.13
C ALA A 58 2.65 -14.30 -13.49
N ARG A 59 3.82 -14.01 -14.06
CA ARG A 59 4.22 -12.63 -14.36
C ARG A 59 3.19 -11.83 -15.16
N PRO A 60 2.57 -12.36 -16.22
CA PRO A 60 1.53 -11.64 -16.97
C PRO A 60 0.30 -11.30 -16.12
N GLU A 61 -0.11 -12.21 -15.24
CA GLU A 61 -1.25 -12.01 -14.34
C GLU A 61 -0.95 -10.95 -13.28
N LEU A 62 0.28 -10.98 -12.74
CA LEU A 62 0.74 -9.98 -11.77
C LEU A 62 0.75 -8.58 -12.40
N GLU A 63 1.32 -8.43 -13.60
CA GLU A 63 1.34 -7.14 -14.30
C GLU A 63 -0.08 -6.64 -14.59
N ALA A 64 -0.98 -7.52 -15.07
CA ALA A 64 -2.38 -7.16 -15.28
C ALA A 64 -3.07 -6.75 -13.95
N GLY A 65 -2.76 -7.42 -12.85
CA GLY A 65 -3.23 -7.06 -11.51
C GLY A 65 -2.75 -5.68 -11.07
N ILE A 66 -1.47 -5.38 -11.29
CA ILE A 66 -0.88 -4.07 -10.98
C ILE A 66 -1.56 -2.95 -11.77
N GLU A 67 -1.84 -3.16 -13.06
CA GLU A 67 -2.56 -2.19 -13.89
C GLU A 67 -3.99 -1.98 -13.41
N ARG A 68 -4.69 -3.03 -12.96
CA ARG A 68 -6.02 -2.90 -12.38
C ARG A 68 -6.00 -2.08 -11.07
N VAL A 69 -5.01 -2.31 -10.20
CA VAL A 69 -4.83 -1.51 -8.98
C VAL A 69 -4.59 -0.05 -9.34
N ALA A 70 -3.71 0.24 -10.31
CA ALA A 70 -3.45 1.60 -10.77
C ALA A 70 -4.72 2.27 -11.33
N GLY A 71 -5.49 1.53 -12.14
CA GLY A 71 -6.77 1.99 -12.66
C GLY A 71 -7.81 2.27 -11.56
N ALA A 72 -7.88 1.40 -10.56
CA ALA A 72 -8.76 1.59 -9.41
C ALA A 72 -8.38 2.86 -8.62
N ILE A 73 -7.08 3.13 -8.39
CA ILE A 73 -6.61 4.36 -7.76
C ILE A 73 -7.00 5.59 -8.60
N ALA A 74 -6.80 5.53 -9.91
CA ALA A 74 -7.11 6.64 -10.82
C ALA A 74 -8.62 6.97 -10.87
N ALA A 75 -9.49 6.03 -10.53
CA ALA A 75 -10.94 6.23 -10.44
C ALA A 75 -11.40 6.88 -9.11
N LEU A 76 -10.53 6.95 -8.10
CA LEU A 76 -10.85 7.56 -6.81
C LEU A 76 -10.89 9.09 -6.89
N PRO A 77 -11.54 9.77 -5.92
CA PRO A 77 -11.46 11.23 -5.82
C PRO A 77 -10.01 11.72 -5.74
N LEU A 78 -9.71 12.86 -6.36
CA LEU A 78 -8.35 13.42 -6.45
C LEU A 78 -7.61 13.51 -5.11
N ARG A 79 -8.33 13.86 -4.05
CA ARG A 79 -7.76 13.91 -2.70
C ARG A 79 -7.23 12.55 -2.25
N VAL A 80 -8.00 11.49 -2.49
CA VAL A 80 -7.60 10.11 -2.13
C VAL A 80 -6.44 9.65 -3.00
N GLN A 81 -6.45 9.98 -4.29
CA GLN A 81 -5.31 9.71 -5.17
C GLN A 81 -4.03 10.38 -4.65
N GLN A 82 -4.10 11.61 -4.13
CA GLN A 82 -2.96 12.31 -3.54
C GLN A 82 -2.46 11.63 -2.26
N GLU A 83 -3.38 11.24 -1.37
CA GLU A 83 -3.03 10.52 -0.14
C GLU A 83 -2.32 9.19 -0.45
N ILE A 84 -2.80 8.43 -1.44
CA ILE A 84 -2.15 7.20 -1.91
C ILE A 84 -0.79 7.50 -2.55
N SER A 85 -0.69 8.56 -3.36
CA SER A 85 0.58 8.98 -3.97
C SER A 85 1.62 9.36 -2.91
N ASP A 86 1.19 10.04 -1.84
CA ASP A 86 2.08 10.41 -0.73
C ASP A 86 2.55 9.16 0.03
N LEU A 87 1.66 8.21 0.28
CA LEU A 87 2.01 6.93 0.90
C LEU A 87 3.02 6.15 0.04
N PHE A 88 2.76 6.03 -1.27
CA PHE A 88 3.67 5.37 -2.21
C PHE A 88 5.04 6.04 -2.23
N GLY A 89 5.07 7.37 -2.27
CA GLY A 89 6.31 8.13 -2.22
C GLY A 89 7.09 7.91 -0.92
N LEU A 90 6.42 7.87 0.24
CA LEU A 90 7.08 7.55 1.51
C LEU A 90 7.67 6.14 1.53
N LEU A 91 6.94 5.16 0.98
CA LEU A 91 7.38 3.77 0.91
C LEU A 91 8.43 3.52 -0.18
N ALA A 92 8.52 4.38 -1.18
CA ALA A 92 9.56 4.33 -2.21
C ALA A 92 10.93 4.79 -1.67
N MET A 93 10.95 5.78 -0.77
CA MET A 93 12.21 6.31 -0.20
C MET A 93 12.82 5.34 0.82
N ALA A 94 14.11 5.04 0.68
CA ALA A 94 14.81 4.07 1.52
C ALA A 94 14.73 4.36 3.04
N PRO A 95 14.94 5.60 3.55
CA PRO A 95 14.88 5.85 4.99
C PRO A 95 13.48 5.67 5.56
N THR A 96 12.45 6.17 4.88
CA THR A 96 11.06 6.07 5.33
C THR A 96 10.51 4.66 5.19
N ARG A 97 10.85 3.93 4.11
CA ARG A 97 10.50 2.52 3.95
C ARG A 97 11.07 1.66 5.09
N ARG A 98 12.35 1.85 5.44
CA ARG A 98 12.95 1.13 6.57
C ARG A 98 12.28 1.46 7.90
N LEU A 99 11.92 2.72 8.10
CA LEU A 99 11.28 3.17 9.34
C LEU A 99 9.83 2.69 9.44
N LEU A 100 9.05 2.79 8.36
CA LEU A 100 7.61 2.53 8.34
C LEU A 100 7.27 1.08 8.09
N ALA A 101 8.01 0.42 7.21
CA ALA A 101 7.73 -0.94 6.76
C ALA A 101 8.79 -1.96 7.22
N GLY A 102 9.99 -1.53 7.58
CA GLY A 102 11.07 -2.43 8.00
C GLY A 102 11.59 -3.35 6.88
N VAL A 103 11.23 -3.07 5.61
CA VAL A 103 11.59 -3.93 4.48
C VAL A 103 12.79 -3.40 3.69
N PRO A 104 13.59 -4.28 3.06
CA PRO A 104 14.64 -3.90 2.11
C PRO A 104 14.03 -3.24 0.85
N PRO A 105 14.83 -2.91 -0.18
CA PRO A 105 14.29 -2.51 -1.48
C PRO A 105 13.22 -3.49 -1.98
N TRP A 106 12.15 -2.99 -2.58
CA TRP A 106 10.98 -3.82 -2.94
C TRP A 106 11.31 -4.99 -3.86
N GLN A 107 12.37 -4.86 -4.69
CA GLN A 107 12.87 -5.94 -5.54
C GLN A 107 13.52 -7.09 -4.77
N GLU A 108 13.99 -6.81 -3.55
CA GLU A 108 14.71 -7.73 -2.68
C GLU A 108 13.85 -8.23 -1.53
N ALA A 109 12.67 -7.61 -1.33
CA ALA A 109 11.76 -7.96 -0.25
C ALA A 109 11.13 -9.34 -0.48
N THR A 110 11.26 -10.23 0.50
CA THR A 110 10.61 -11.55 0.44
C THR A 110 9.14 -11.44 0.79
N PRO A 111 8.27 -12.36 0.30
CA PRO A 111 6.86 -12.38 0.66
C PRO A 111 6.62 -12.37 2.18
N GLU A 112 7.46 -13.06 2.95
CA GLU A 112 7.36 -13.14 4.41
C GLU A 112 7.65 -11.78 5.06
N GLN A 113 8.66 -11.04 4.56
CA GLN A 113 8.98 -9.70 5.04
C GLN A 113 7.85 -8.73 4.76
N VAL A 114 7.24 -8.81 3.58
CA VAL A 114 6.10 -7.98 3.21
C VAL A 114 4.87 -8.33 4.04
N ALA A 115 4.59 -9.62 4.27
CA ALA A 115 3.50 -10.07 5.12
C ALA A 115 3.69 -9.61 6.57
N ALA A 116 4.91 -9.71 7.12
CA ALA A 116 5.24 -9.24 8.47
C ALA A 116 5.05 -7.71 8.59
N PHE A 117 5.46 -6.94 7.61
CA PHE A 117 5.23 -5.50 7.53
C PHE A 117 3.72 -5.18 7.56
N LEU A 118 2.93 -5.81 6.69
CA LEU A 118 1.49 -5.60 6.62
C LEU A 118 0.81 -5.97 7.94
N GLN A 119 1.20 -7.09 8.55
CA GLN A 119 0.68 -7.50 9.85
C GLN A 119 1.06 -6.50 10.96
N GLY A 120 2.27 -5.94 10.91
CA GLY A 120 2.73 -4.90 11.83
C GLY A 120 1.86 -3.65 11.75
N TRP A 121 1.44 -3.24 10.56
CA TRP A 121 0.52 -2.11 10.38
C TRP A 121 -0.91 -2.45 10.83
N ARG A 122 -1.40 -3.63 10.53
CA ARG A 122 -2.74 -4.08 10.92
C ARG A 122 -2.96 -4.02 12.42
N THR A 123 -1.94 -4.35 13.21
CA THR A 123 -2.02 -4.40 14.68
C THR A 123 -1.31 -3.22 15.36
N HIS A 124 -0.96 -2.20 14.60
CA HIS A 124 -0.21 -1.06 15.12
C HIS A 124 -1.07 -0.23 16.08
N ARG A 125 -0.44 0.42 17.07
CA ARG A 125 -1.15 1.28 18.03
C ARG A 125 -1.67 2.59 17.41
N THR A 126 -1.12 3.01 16.29
CA THR A 126 -1.49 4.24 15.59
C THR A 126 -2.55 3.92 14.55
N GLU A 127 -3.75 4.50 14.68
CA GLU A 127 -4.88 4.33 13.77
C GLU A 127 -4.53 4.66 12.31
N MET A 128 -3.64 5.64 12.09
CA MET A 128 -3.19 6.00 10.75
C MET A 128 -2.55 4.83 10.00
N LEU A 129 -1.72 4.01 10.67
CA LEU A 129 -1.09 2.84 10.03
C LEU A 129 -2.10 1.71 9.81
N GLN A 130 -3.05 1.53 10.74
CA GLN A 130 -4.16 0.59 10.53
C GLN A 130 -5.00 1.01 9.31
N THR A 131 -5.34 2.30 9.19
CA THR A 131 -6.09 2.83 8.06
C THR A 131 -5.31 2.65 6.74
N ALA A 132 -4.01 2.91 6.74
CA ALA A 132 -3.16 2.68 5.57
C ALA A 132 -3.13 1.19 5.18
N TYR A 133 -3.06 0.27 6.17
CA TYR A 133 -3.17 -1.16 5.92
C TYR A 133 -4.48 -1.52 5.25
N HIS A 134 -5.62 -1.12 5.85
CA HIS A 134 -6.94 -1.43 5.30
C HIS A 134 -7.14 -0.85 3.91
N GLY A 135 -6.71 0.40 3.69
CA GLY A 135 -6.79 1.03 2.38
C GLY A 135 -6.00 0.29 1.30
N LEU A 136 -4.76 -0.12 1.59
CA LEU A 136 -3.95 -0.91 0.66
C LEU A 136 -4.54 -2.31 0.43
N HIS A 137 -4.97 -2.97 1.50
CA HIS A 137 -5.55 -4.31 1.45
C HIS A 137 -6.83 -4.33 0.60
N ASP A 138 -7.78 -3.45 0.90
CA ASP A 138 -9.06 -3.39 0.20
C ASP A 138 -8.90 -2.98 -1.26
N LEU A 139 -7.97 -2.05 -1.54
CA LEU A 139 -7.66 -1.62 -2.89
C LEU A 139 -7.08 -2.76 -3.74
N VAL A 140 -6.11 -3.50 -3.19
CA VAL A 140 -5.47 -4.61 -3.91
C VAL A 140 -6.44 -5.76 -4.11
N LEU A 141 -7.16 -6.19 -3.07
CA LEU A 141 -8.14 -7.28 -3.17
C LEU A 141 -9.29 -6.91 -4.09
N GLY A 142 -9.83 -5.69 -3.95
CA GLY A 142 -10.90 -5.21 -4.81
C GLY A 142 -10.51 -5.20 -6.29
N ALA A 143 -9.31 -4.69 -6.61
CA ALA A 143 -8.81 -4.67 -7.97
C ALA A 143 -8.46 -6.07 -8.50
N TRP A 144 -7.93 -6.97 -7.64
CA TRP A 144 -7.58 -8.34 -8.02
C TRP A 144 -8.83 -9.16 -8.34
N TYR A 145 -9.81 -9.15 -7.43
CA TYR A 145 -11.04 -9.95 -7.56
C TYR A 145 -12.12 -9.29 -8.43
N ALA A 146 -11.90 -8.08 -8.92
CA ALA A 146 -12.72 -7.50 -9.98
C ALA A 146 -12.61 -8.28 -11.31
N ASP A 147 -11.51 -9.04 -11.49
CA ASP A 147 -11.31 -9.87 -12.67
C ASP A 147 -11.94 -11.27 -12.48
N PRO A 148 -12.93 -11.67 -13.31
CA PRO A 148 -13.52 -13.00 -13.26
C PRO A 148 -12.51 -14.15 -13.37
N ALA A 149 -11.38 -13.93 -14.05
CA ALA A 149 -10.33 -14.95 -14.15
C ALA A 149 -9.72 -15.35 -12.80
N SER A 150 -9.75 -14.44 -11.82
CA SER A 150 -9.25 -14.71 -10.47
C SER A 150 -10.19 -15.55 -9.60
N TRP A 151 -11.47 -15.68 -9.99
CA TRP A 151 -12.51 -16.30 -9.15
C TRP A 151 -12.33 -17.81 -9.01
N ALA A 152 -11.84 -18.47 -10.04
CA ALA A 152 -11.61 -19.91 -10.02
C ALA A 152 -10.62 -20.32 -8.94
N ALA A 153 -9.59 -19.50 -8.68
CA ALA A 153 -8.55 -19.75 -7.67
C ALA A 153 -9.09 -19.75 -6.23
N ILE A 154 -10.22 -19.06 -5.99
CA ILE A 154 -10.86 -18.98 -4.67
C ILE A 154 -12.16 -19.75 -4.59
N GLY A 155 -12.53 -20.51 -5.66
CA GLY A 155 -13.78 -21.28 -5.72
C GLY A 155 -15.05 -20.43 -5.79
N PHE A 156 -14.96 -19.15 -6.20
CA PHE A 156 -16.12 -18.29 -6.36
C PHE A 156 -16.80 -18.55 -7.71
N PRO A 157 -18.12 -18.94 -7.72
CA PRO A 157 -18.83 -19.30 -8.94
C PRO A 157 -19.26 -18.10 -9.80
N GLY A 158 -18.99 -16.90 -9.35
CA GLY A 158 -19.49 -15.67 -9.96
C GLY A 158 -20.78 -15.12 -9.34
N PRO A 159 -21.22 -13.92 -9.77
CA PRO A 159 -22.49 -13.34 -9.33
C PRO A 159 -23.67 -14.22 -9.72
N MET A 160 -24.67 -14.32 -8.86
CA MET A 160 -25.90 -15.02 -9.17
C MET A 160 -26.60 -14.33 -10.37
N LYS A 161 -26.90 -15.10 -11.42
CA LYS A 161 -27.50 -14.57 -12.67
C LYS A 161 -28.83 -13.85 -12.44
N GLU A 162 -29.57 -14.26 -11.42
CA GLU A 162 -30.87 -13.71 -11.05
C GLU A 162 -30.78 -12.26 -10.47
N LEU A 163 -29.59 -11.84 -10.03
CA LEU A 163 -29.35 -10.47 -9.52
C LEU A 163 -28.72 -9.54 -10.56
N SER A 164 -28.46 -10.05 -11.76
CA SER A 164 -27.78 -9.33 -12.84
C SER A 164 -28.75 -8.88 -13.96
N ALA A 165 -30.07 -9.01 -13.74
CA ALA A 165 -31.14 -8.62 -14.65
C ALA A 165 -31.69 -7.23 -14.35
#